data_a43198f2bc8873e70e5757100fed88a0
#
_entry.id   a43198f2bc8873e70e5757100fed88a0
#
_cell.length_a   1.000
_cell.length_b   1.000
_cell.length_c   1.000
_cell.angle_alpha   90.00
_cell.angle_beta   90.00
_cell.angle_gamma   90.00
#
_symmetry.space_group_name_H-M   'P 1'
#
loop_
_entity.id
_entity.type
_entity.pdbx_description
1 polymer ?
#
loop_
_entity_poly.entity_id
_entity_poly.type
_entity_poly.pdbx_seq_one_letter_code
_entity_poly.pdbx_strand_id
1 'polypeptide(L)' 'MRIEYDREADALYIHLREVPVADTTDVEEGVMIDLDTEGHIIGVEMLDASKRLSAEELSKVAIENLLPATA' A
#
# COMPACT_ATOMS: atom_id res chain seq x y z
N MET A 1 7.70 4.85 -4.85
CA MET A 1 6.41 4.34 -4.33
C MET A 1 5.44 4.14 -5.48
N ARG A 2 4.73 3.05 -5.49
CA ARG A 2 3.77 2.75 -6.54
C ARG A 2 2.48 2.25 -5.90
N ILE A 3 1.34 2.77 -6.34
CA ILE A 3 0.03 2.39 -5.80
C ILE A 3 -0.77 1.78 -6.93
N GLU A 4 -1.30 0.58 -6.70
CA GLU A 4 -2.11 -0.15 -7.68
C GLU A 4 -3.44 -0.54 -7.05
N TYR A 5 -4.51 -0.41 -7.82
CA TYR A 5 -5.80 -0.94 -7.45
C TYR A 5 -6.28 -1.90 -8.54
N ASP A 6 -6.51 -3.15 -8.14
CA ASP A 6 -7.04 -4.17 -9.03
C ASP A 6 -8.57 -4.23 -8.84
N ARG A 7 -9.29 -3.81 -9.85
CA ARG A 7 -10.76 -3.73 -9.80
C ARG A 7 -11.42 -5.11 -9.75
N GLU A 8 -10.82 -6.12 -10.37
CA GLU A 8 -11.38 -7.47 -10.37
C GLU A 8 -11.23 -8.12 -9.00
N ALA A 9 -10.06 -7.99 -8.40
CA ALA A 9 -9.78 -8.54 -7.08
C ALA A 9 -10.25 -7.63 -5.95
N ASP A 10 -10.62 -6.39 -6.25
CA ASP A 10 -10.94 -5.36 -5.26
C ASP A 10 -9.82 -5.24 -4.22
N ALA A 11 -8.59 -5.21 -4.70
CA ALA A 11 -7.40 -5.16 -3.88
C ALA A 11 -6.58 -3.92 -4.16
N LEU A 12 -6.19 -3.22 -3.11
CA LEU A 12 -5.30 -2.08 -3.17
C LEU A 12 -3.92 -2.52 -2.71
N TYR A 13 -2.89 -2.18 -3.48
CA TYR A 13 -1.51 -2.48 -3.12
C TYR A 13 -0.66 -1.22 -3.16
N ILE A 14 0.06 -0.97 -2.06
CA ILE A 14 0.99 0.14 -1.96
C ILE A 14 2.40 -0.44 -1.90
N HIS A 15 3.19 -0.20 -2.95
CA HIS A 15 4.58 -0.60 -3.02
C HIS A 15 5.43 0.55 -2.49
N LEU A 16 5.94 0.42 -1.27
CA LEU A 16 6.82 1.44 -0.70
C LEU A 16 8.20 1.38 -1.33
N ARG A 17 8.68 0.16 -1.59
CA ARG A 17 9.98 -0.08 -2.22
C ARG A 17 9.86 -1.26 -3.18
N GLU A 18 10.58 -1.18 -4.29
CA GLU A 18 10.62 -2.25 -5.30
C GLU A 18 11.80 -3.18 -5.02
N VAL A 19 11.69 -3.96 -3.95
CA VAL A 19 12.67 -4.97 -3.58
C VAL A 19 11.95 -6.31 -3.39
N PRO A 20 12.67 -7.45 -3.43
CA PRO A 20 12.03 -8.75 -3.30
C PRO A 20 11.33 -8.92 -1.95
N VAL A 21 10.14 -9.53 -1.98
CA VAL A 21 9.38 -9.87 -0.78
C VAL A 21 9.97 -11.13 -0.17
N ALA A 22 10.37 -11.06 1.09
CA ALA A 22 10.88 -12.22 1.82
C ALA A 22 9.78 -12.86 2.67
N ASP A 23 8.82 -12.09 3.17
CA ASP A 23 7.76 -12.59 4.03
C ASP A 23 6.55 -11.67 3.94
N THR A 24 5.38 -12.20 4.30
CA THR A 24 4.12 -11.47 4.33
C THR A 24 3.42 -11.78 5.65
N THR A 25 2.92 -10.76 6.32
CA THR A 25 2.29 -10.86 7.63
C THR A 25 0.94 -10.16 7.64
N ASP A 26 -0.07 -10.80 8.19
CA ASP A 26 -1.37 -10.18 8.40
C ASP A 26 -1.27 -9.20 9.56
N VAL A 27 -1.78 -7.97 9.38
CA VAL A 27 -1.87 -6.97 10.46
C VAL A 27 -3.28 -6.81 10.96
N GLU A 28 -4.25 -7.09 10.12
CA GLU A 28 -5.66 -7.26 10.47
C GLU A 28 -6.31 -8.10 9.37
N GLU A 29 -7.55 -8.52 9.59
CA GLU A 29 -8.27 -9.28 8.57
C GLU A 29 -8.35 -8.48 7.26
N GLY A 30 -7.77 -9.03 6.20
CA GLY A 30 -7.77 -8.41 4.88
C GLY A 30 -6.71 -7.34 4.67
N VAL A 31 -5.82 -7.09 5.63
CA VAL A 31 -4.70 -6.17 5.46
C VAL A 31 -3.40 -6.87 5.80
N MET A 32 -2.48 -6.90 4.83
CA MET A 32 -1.21 -7.59 4.95
C MET A 32 -0.06 -6.64 4.67
N ILE A 33 1.08 -6.91 5.29
CA ILE A 33 2.31 -6.18 4.99
C ILE A 33 3.35 -7.15 4.43
N ASP A 34 4.10 -6.67 3.44
CA ASP A 34 5.23 -7.39 2.88
C ASP A 34 6.52 -6.89 3.51
N LEU A 35 7.39 -7.83 3.84
CA LEU A 35 8.67 -7.55 4.50
C LEU A 35 9.83 -7.98 3.60
N ASP A 36 10.93 -7.24 3.67
CA ASP A 36 12.18 -7.62 3.02
C ASP A 36 12.97 -8.61 3.87
N THR A 37 14.16 -8.99 3.42
CA THR A 37 15.01 -9.97 4.11
C THR A 37 15.48 -9.48 5.48
N GLU A 38 15.44 -8.18 5.73
CA GLU A 38 15.83 -7.58 7.01
C GLU A 38 14.63 -7.34 7.93
N GLY A 39 13.42 -7.69 7.49
CA GLY A 39 12.21 -7.52 8.27
C GLY A 39 11.60 -6.13 8.21
N HIS A 40 12.00 -5.32 7.22
CA HIS A 40 11.43 -3.99 7.02
C HIS A 40 10.19 -4.07 6.13
N ILE A 41 9.20 -3.21 6.41
CA ILE A 41 7.97 -3.13 5.62
C ILE A 41 8.28 -2.48 4.28
N ILE A 42 7.94 -3.19 3.19
CA ILE A 42 8.16 -2.72 1.82
C ILE A 42 6.86 -2.58 1.02
N GLY A 43 5.75 -3.08 1.53
CA GLY A 43 4.47 -2.99 0.86
C GLY A 43 3.31 -3.23 1.80
N VAL A 44 2.14 -2.74 1.38
CA VAL A 44 0.88 -2.94 2.11
C VAL A 44 -0.17 -3.37 1.11
N GLU A 45 -0.90 -4.46 1.40
CA GLU A 45 -2.00 -4.95 0.58
C GLU A 45 -3.29 -4.90 1.39
N MET A 46 -4.35 -4.39 0.77
CA MET A 46 -5.67 -4.29 1.37
C MET A 46 -6.69 -5.00 0.48
N LEU A 47 -7.30 -6.06 1.00
CA LEU A 47 -8.38 -6.77 0.34
C LEU A 47 -9.71 -6.10 0.65
N ASP A 48 -10.70 -6.29 -0.22
CA ASP A 48 -12.02 -5.66 -0.10
C ASP A 48 -11.90 -4.14 0.02
N ALA A 49 -11.05 -3.54 -0.79
CA ALA A 49 -10.73 -2.11 -0.68
C ALA A 49 -11.97 -1.23 -0.82
N SER A 50 -12.91 -1.59 -1.70
CA SER A 50 -14.13 -0.80 -1.91
C SER A 50 -15.09 -0.85 -0.71
N LYS A 51 -14.92 -1.81 0.19
CA LYS A 51 -15.69 -1.90 1.42
C LYS A 51 -15.03 -1.12 2.56
N ARG A 52 -13.77 -0.78 2.41
CA ARG A 52 -12.98 -0.06 3.41
C ARG A 52 -12.82 1.41 3.09
N LEU A 53 -12.73 1.71 1.80
CA LEU A 53 -12.52 3.07 1.29
C LEU A 53 -13.68 3.42 0.36
N SER A 54 -14.04 4.70 0.32
CA SER A 54 -15.05 5.18 -0.61
C SER A 54 -14.50 5.20 -2.03
N ALA A 55 -15.41 5.30 -3.02
CA ALA A 55 -15.01 5.45 -4.41
C ALA A 55 -14.18 6.72 -4.61
N GLU A 56 -14.50 7.79 -3.90
CA GLU A 56 -13.74 9.04 -3.96
C GLU A 56 -12.31 8.83 -3.41
N GLU A 57 -12.18 8.15 -2.29
CA GLU A 57 -10.86 7.86 -1.71
C GLU A 57 -10.02 6.99 -2.62
N LEU A 58 -10.62 5.98 -3.27
CA LEU A 58 -9.92 5.11 -4.21
C LEU A 58 -9.53 5.82 -5.51
N SER A 59 -10.22 6.90 -5.86
CA SER A 59 -9.97 7.63 -7.11
C SER A 59 -8.93 8.73 -6.99
N LYS A 60 -8.48 9.04 -5.78
CA LYS A 60 -7.59 10.17 -5.54
C LYS A 60 -6.41 9.78 -4.66
N VAL A 61 -5.23 10.20 -5.08
CA VAL A 61 -4.03 10.16 -4.25
C VAL A 61 -3.46 11.57 -4.22
N ALA A 62 -3.30 12.12 -3.02
CA ALA A 62 -2.64 13.40 -2.85
C ALA A 62 -1.30 13.15 -2.15
N ILE A 63 -0.24 13.71 -2.72
CA ILE A 63 1.08 13.66 -2.13
C ILE A 63 1.48 15.09 -1.81
N GLU A 64 1.65 15.36 -0.52
CA GLU A 64 2.04 16.68 -0.05
C GLU A 64 3.47 16.64 0.45
N ASN A 65 4.29 17.54 -0.03
CA ASN A 65 5.66 17.66 0.44
C ASN A 65 5.71 18.78 1.48
N LEU A 66 5.78 18.37 2.74
CA LEU A 66 5.81 19.31 3.87
C LEU A 66 7.22 19.78 4.21
N LEU A 67 8.23 19.28 3.49
CA LEU A 67 9.60 19.74 3.67
C LEU A 67 9.84 20.99 2.83
N PRO A 68 10.68 21.94 3.32
CA PRO A 68 11.09 23.06 2.50
C PRO A 68 11.80 22.60 1.23
N ALA A 69 11.63 23.30 0.12
CA ALA A 69 12.25 22.94 -1.14
C ALA A 69 13.78 22.88 -1.07
N THR A 70 14.36 23.57 -0.11
CA THR A 70 15.80 23.63 0.12
C THR A 70 16.30 22.67 1.20
N ALA A 71 15.42 21.86 1.75
CA ALA A 71 15.78 20.91 2.80
C ALA A 71 16.65 19.76 2.28
#